data_607bf0ed4682d0258fc4762bcd9a2c4b
#
_entry.id   607bf0ed4682d0258fc4762bcd9a2c4b
#
_cell.length_a   1.000
_cell.length_b   1.000
_cell.length_c   1.000
_cell.angle_alpha   90.00
_cell.angle_beta   90.00
_cell.angle_gamma   90.00
#
_symmetry.space_group_name_H-M   'P 1'
#
loop_
_entity.id
_entity.type
_entity.pdbx_description
1 polymer ?
#
loop_
_entity_poly.entity_id
_entity_poly.type
_entity_poly.pdbx_seq_one_letter_code
_entity_poly.pdbx_strand_id
1 'polypeptide(L)'
;YTRVTAAGDTTKTAYESRPVGGLIYMADNLLSTEQTTEMLTNMQNIAMERTGLPAFLSVDEEGGTVARVAANEAFGVTNVGNMSDIGAAGDAQKAYDAGVTIGTYLKQLGFNVDYAPVADVLTNPGNTAIGTRSFGSDASVVADMVTKELEGLSSQGVFGAVKHFPGQGGVSRDSHDGAVTLDKSLEELMQTELVPFQKAVENGVSFVMVGHISVPQVVGDNTPASLSQMMVSNVLREQLGYQGIVITDAMNMGAITGTYTADQAAVMAVNAGVDMILMPQDYETAYNGLLQAVQDGTITEERIDESVERIVKVKLQMQ
;
A
#
# COMPACT_ATOMS: atom_id res chain seq x y z
N TYR A 1 13.53 2.44 14.75
CA TYR A 1 13.33 1.13 14.11
C TYR A 1 14.35 0.16 14.63
N THR A 2 13.96 -0.76 15.49
CA THR A 2 14.78 -1.92 15.84
C THR A 2 14.63 -2.96 14.71
N ARG A 3 15.75 -3.46 14.20
CA ARG A 3 15.77 -4.56 13.23
C ARG A 3 15.12 -5.80 13.87
N VAL A 4 13.86 -6.08 13.50
CA VAL A 4 13.14 -7.25 13.97
C VAL A 4 13.34 -8.38 12.97
N THR A 5 14.02 -9.43 13.39
CA THR A 5 14.30 -10.62 12.56
C THR A 5 13.69 -11.90 13.12
N ALA A 6 12.84 -11.76 14.15
CA ALA A 6 12.09 -12.86 14.75
C ALA A 6 10.80 -12.34 15.37
N ALA A 7 9.77 -13.16 15.44
CA ALA A 7 8.55 -12.92 16.22
C ALA A 7 8.55 -13.89 17.42
N GLY A 8 8.86 -13.37 18.59
CA GLY A 8 8.94 -14.08 19.84
C GLY A 8 8.15 -13.40 20.95
N ASP A 9 8.50 -13.66 22.21
CA ASP A 9 7.79 -13.16 23.39
C ASP A 9 7.66 -11.64 23.45
N THR A 10 8.70 -10.89 23.01
CA THR A 10 8.65 -9.44 22.95
C THR A 10 7.63 -8.95 21.93
N THR A 11 7.57 -9.57 20.75
CA THR A 11 6.57 -9.28 19.71
C THR A 11 5.18 -9.60 20.22
N LYS A 12 4.99 -10.76 20.87
CA LYS A 12 3.74 -11.17 21.47
C LYS A 12 3.25 -10.15 22.50
N THR A 13 4.10 -9.76 23.45
CA THR A 13 3.77 -8.77 24.49
C THR A 13 3.37 -7.43 23.89
N ALA A 14 4.11 -6.94 22.89
CA ALA A 14 3.80 -5.69 22.19
C ALA A 14 2.46 -5.77 21.45
N TYR A 15 2.21 -6.86 20.74
CA TYR A 15 0.98 -7.09 19.99
C TYR A 15 -0.24 -7.28 20.90
N GLU A 16 -0.09 -7.94 22.05
CA GLU A 16 -1.15 -8.10 23.05
C GLU A 16 -1.58 -6.78 23.66
N SER A 17 -0.62 -5.87 23.89
CA SER A 17 -0.91 -4.55 24.46
C SER A 17 -1.59 -3.61 23.46
N ARG A 18 -1.15 -3.62 22.22
CA ARG A 18 -1.66 -2.76 21.12
C ARG A 18 -1.67 -3.54 19.81
N PRO A 19 -2.71 -4.35 19.55
CA PRO A 19 -2.78 -5.14 18.32
C PRO A 19 -2.94 -4.23 17.09
N VAL A 20 -2.21 -4.58 16.03
CA VAL A 20 -2.30 -3.92 14.72
C VAL A 20 -2.96 -4.84 13.70
N GLY A 21 -3.53 -4.27 12.64
CA GLY A 21 -4.17 -5.04 11.56
C GLY A 21 -3.17 -5.85 10.74
N GLY A 22 -1.92 -5.39 10.64
CA GLY A 22 -0.85 -6.04 9.88
C GLY A 22 0.52 -5.45 10.17
N LEU A 23 1.54 -6.04 9.56
CA LEU A 23 2.93 -5.60 9.61
C LEU A 23 3.52 -5.60 8.21
N ILE A 24 4.37 -4.58 7.93
CA ILE A 24 5.21 -4.55 6.74
C ILE A 24 6.64 -4.96 7.11
N TYR A 25 7.27 -5.74 6.24
CA TYR A 25 8.65 -6.18 6.41
C TYR A 25 9.55 -5.53 5.36
N MET A 26 10.63 -4.95 5.83
CA MET A 26 11.65 -4.30 5.01
C MET A 26 12.83 -5.25 4.77
N ALA A 27 13.69 -4.95 3.80
CA ALA A 27 14.84 -5.80 3.47
C ALA A 27 15.68 -6.22 4.69
N ASP A 28 15.84 -5.33 5.66
CA ASP A 28 16.61 -5.61 6.88
C ASP A 28 15.98 -6.64 7.82
N ASN A 29 14.69 -6.95 7.64
CA ASN A 29 13.99 -7.99 8.40
C ASN A 29 14.17 -9.39 7.79
N LEU A 30 14.54 -9.46 6.51
CA LEU A 30 14.50 -10.65 5.66
C LEU A 30 15.92 -11.17 5.44
N LEU A 31 16.31 -12.24 6.13
CA LEU A 31 17.69 -12.76 6.13
C LEU A 31 17.86 -14.03 5.30
N SER A 32 16.93 -14.97 5.40
CA SER A 32 16.89 -16.23 4.66
C SER A 32 15.46 -16.77 4.58
N THR A 33 15.25 -17.76 3.73
CA THR A 33 13.97 -18.45 3.61
C THR A 33 13.50 -19.02 4.96
N GLU A 34 14.35 -19.73 5.68
CA GLU A 34 14.02 -20.37 6.96
C GLU A 34 13.67 -19.33 8.03
N GLN A 35 14.52 -18.31 8.20
CA GLN A 35 14.30 -17.26 9.18
C GLN A 35 13.00 -16.49 8.89
N THR A 36 12.76 -16.13 7.64
CA THR A 36 11.58 -15.37 7.24
C THR A 36 10.31 -16.19 7.45
N THR A 37 10.28 -17.44 6.99
CA THR A 37 9.13 -18.32 7.15
C THR A 37 8.80 -18.56 8.63
N GLU A 38 9.82 -18.79 9.48
CA GLU A 38 9.62 -18.95 10.93
C GLU A 38 9.05 -17.65 11.55
N MET A 39 9.62 -16.50 11.23
CA MET A 39 9.17 -15.19 11.74
C MET A 39 7.72 -14.90 11.35
N LEU A 40 7.34 -15.10 10.09
CA LEU A 40 5.99 -14.85 9.61
C LEU A 40 4.98 -15.84 10.18
N THR A 41 5.36 -17.13 10.30
CA THR A 41 4.53 -18.15 10.93
C THR A 41 4.25 -17.82 12.39
N ASN A 42 5.28 -17.45 13.15
CA ASN A 42 5.15 -17.07 14.55
C ASN A 42 4.26 -15.83 14.71
N MET A 43 4.39 -14.83 13.81
CA MET A 43 3.53 -13.65 13.85
C MET A 43 2.06 -13.99 13.57
N GLN A 44 1.79 -14.87 12.60
CA GLN A 44 0.42 -15.34 12.37
C GLN A 44 -0.16 -16.06 13.57
N ASN A 45 0.63 -16.92 14.23
CA ASN A 45 0.19 -17.63 15.44
C ASN A 45 -0.17 -16.63 16.57
N ILE A 46 0.66 -15.60 16.78
CA ILE A 46 0.40 -14.52 17.75
C ILE A 46 -0.90 -13.79 17.42
N ALA A 47 -1.12 -13.44 16.15
CA ALA A 47 -2.33 -12.75 15.71
C ALA A 47 -3.58 -13.61 15.90
N MET A 48 -3.53 -14.86 15.47
CA MET A 48 -4.63 -15.82 15.61
C MET A 48 -4.98 -16.11 17.07
N GLU A 49 -3.97 -16.27 17.94
CA GLU A 49 -4.19 -16.48 19.38
C GLU A 49 -4.89 -15.26 20.02
N ARG A 50 -4.52 -14.05 19.60
CA ARG A 50 -5.04 -12.81 20.19
C ARG A 50 -6.41 -12.38 19.67
N THR A 51 -6.66 -12.55 18.38
CA THR A 51 -7.84 -11.95 17.69
C THR A 51 -8.75 -12.97 17.01
N GLY A 52 -8.30 -14.20 16.80
CA GLY A 52 -9.00 -15.20 15.97
C GLY A 52 -8.95 -14.89 14.48
N LEU A 53 -8.21 -13.85 14.07
CA LEU A 53 -8.07 -13.41 12.68
C LEU A 53 -6.58 -13.33 12.29
N PRO A 54 -6.24 -13.65 11.02
CA PRO A 54 -4.87 -13.51 10.54
C PRO A 54 -4.44 -12.04 10.49
N ALA A 55 -3.14 -11.78 10.68
CA ALA A 55 -2.55 -10.47 10.39
C ALA A 55 -2.27 -10.32 8.90
N PHE A 56 -2.35 -9.09 8.37
CA PHE A 56 -1.74 -8.78 7.08
C PHE A 56 -0.22 -8.76 7.24
N LEU A 57 0.47 -9.67 6.58
CA LEU A 57 1.93 -9.73 6.54
C LEU A 57 2.36 -9.30 5.15
N SER A 58 2.91 -8.10 5.05
CA SER A 58 3.11 -7.41 3.78
C SER A 58 4.57 -7.07 3.50
N VAL A 59 4.85 -6.83 2.23
CA VAL A 59 6.15 -6.45 1.71
C VAL A 59 5.96 -5.56 0.47
N ASP A 60 6.99 -4.80 0.07
CA ASP A 60 7.09 -4.18 -1.25
C ASP A 60 7.92 -5.08 -2.16
N GLU A 61 7.28 -5.83 -3.01
CA GLU A 61 7.94 -6.74 -3.95
C GLU A 61 7.47 -6.45 -5.38
N GLU A 62 7.82 -5.26 -5.88
CA GLU A 62 7.39 -4.77 -7.21
C GLU A 62 8.13 -5.43 -8.37
N GLY A 63 9.26 -6.05 -8.08
CA GLY A 63 10.26 -6.44 -9.08
C GLY A 63 11.28 -5.32 -9.36
N GLY A 64 12.25 -5.60 -10.23
CA GLY A 64 13.30 -4.64 -10.60
C GLY A 64 14.06 -4.11 -9.40
N THR A 65 14.00 -2.79 -9.20
CA THR A 65 14.75 -2.10 -8.14
C THR A 65 14.04 -2.14 -6.77
N VAL A 66 12.73 -2.43 -6.73
CA VAL A 66 11.95 -2.55 -5.50
C VAL A 66 11.53 -4.01 -5.31
N ALA A 67 12.45 -4.79 -4.77
CA ALA A 67 12.28 -6.21 -4.53
C ALA A 67 13.01 -6.58 -3.23
N ARG A 68 12.27 -6.69 -2.12
CA ARG A 68 12.89 -6.91 -0.80
C ARG A 68 13.35 -8.36 -0.62
N VAL A 69 12.62 -9.29 -1.25
CA VAL A 69 12.93 -10.73 -1.24
C VAL A 69 13.85 -11.06 -2.40
N ALA A 70 13.48 -10.76 -3.64
CA ALA A 70 14.22 -11.19 -4.82
C ALA A 70 15.55 -10.45 -5.04
N ALA A 71 15.79 -9.31 -4.39
CA ALA A 71 17.09 -8.66 -4.38
C ALA A 71 18.08 -9.28 -3.38
N ASN A 72 17.62 -10.14 -2.47
CA ASN A 72 18.48 -10.83 -1.51
C ASN A 72 18.77 -12.26 -2.01
N GLU A 73 20.03 -12.51 -2.40
CA GLU A 73 20.48 -13.79 -2.96
C GLU A 73 20.22 -15.00 -2.02
N ALA A 74 20.06 -14.76 -0.71
CA ALA A 74 19.79 -15.82 0.26
C ALA A 74 18.43 -16.52 0.04
N PHE A 75 17.52 -15.91 -0.70
CA PHE A 75 16.22 -16.52 -1.03
C PHE A 75 16.25 -17.36 -2.30
N GLY A 76 17.19 -17.13 -3.21
CA GLY A 76 17.34 -17.88 -4.44
C GLY A 76 16.12 -17.82 -5.38
N VAL A 77 15.32 -16.75 -5.29
CA VAL A 77 14.12 -16.54 -6.12
C VAL A 77 14.42 -15.60 -7.29
N THR A 78 13.57 -15.63 -8.31
CA THR A 78 13.75 -14.83 -9.51
C THR A 78 13.22 -13.41 -9.31
N ASN A 79 14.06 -12.39 -9.53
CA ASN A 79 13.60 -11.02 -9.75
C ASN A 79 13.03 -10.91 -11.17
N VAL A 80 11.77 -10.53 -11.29
CA VAL A 80 11.05 -10.45 -12.57
C VAL A 80 11.51 -9.28 -13.47
N GLY A 81 12.41 -8.41 -12.97
CA GLY A 81 12.92 -7.26 -13.70
C GLY A 81 12.02 -6.02 -13.58
N ASN A 82 12.32 -5.01 -14.39
CA ASN A 82 11.61 -3.73 -14.33
C ASN A 82 10.23 -3.82 -14.97
N MET A 83 9.23 -3.21 -14.37
CA MET A 83 7.89 -3.14 -14.94
C MET A 83 7.83 -2.35 -16.25
N SER A 84 8.74 -1.36 -16.43
CA SER A 84 8.89 -0.65 -17.70
C SER A 84 9.24 -1.55 -18.88
N ASP A 85 10.03 -2.60 -18.66
CA ASP A 85 10.41 -3.55 -19.70
C ASP A 85 9.23 -4.45 -20.08
N ILE A 86 8.42 -4.84 -19.08
CA ILE A 86 7.19 -5.61 -19.27
C ILE A 86 6.16 -4.76 -20.03
N GLY A 87 5.96 -3.50 -19.63
CA GLY A 87 5.05 -2.58 -20.30
C GLY A 87 5.45 -2.29 -21.75
N ALA A 88 6.75 -2.06 -21.99
CA ALA A 88 7.29 -1.83 -23.33
C ALA A 88 7.14 -3.05 -24.27
N ALA A 89 7.04 -4.25 -23.73
CA ALA A 89 6.78 -5.46 -24.52
C ALA A 89 5.35 -5.51 -25.06
N GLY A 90 4.39 -4.76 -24.47
CA GLY A 90 3.00 -4.70 -24.89
C GLY A 90 2.22 -6.01 -24.73
N ASP A 91 2.73 -6.96 -23.95
CA ASP A 91 2.16 -8.28 -23.72
C ASP A 91 1.72 -8.40 -22.26
N ALA A 92 0.44 -8.23 -22.00
CA ALA A 92 -0.15 -8.26 -20.67
C ALA A 92 0.00 -9.63 -19.97
N GLN A 93 0.21 -10.73 -20.72
CA GLN A 93 0.49 -12.03 -20.14
C GLN A 93 1.80 -12.02 -19.33
N LYS A 94 2.79 -11.22 -19.73
CA LYS A 94 4.04 -11.07 -18.97
C LYS A 94 3.83 -10.43 -17.60
N ALA A 95 2.89 -9.48 -17.48
CA ALA A 95 2.52 -8.91 -16.20
C ALA A 95 1.82 -9.94 -15.30
N TYR A 96 0.93 -10.76 -15.86
CA TYR A 96 0.34 -11.89 -15.15
C TYR A 96 1.42 -12.88 -14.67
N ASP A 97 2.34 -13.28 -15.54
CA ASP A 97 3.42 -14.23 -15.21
C ASP A 97 4.38 -13.66 -14.15
N ALA A 98 4.61 -12.33 -14.14
CA ALA A 98 5.35 -11.64 -13.10
C ALA A 98 4.61 -11.74 -11.76
N GLY A 99 3.31 -11.42 -11.73
CA GLY A 99 2.47 -11.56 -10.53
C GLY A 99 2.42 -13.01 -10.01
N VAL A 100 2.33 -14.02 -10.89
CA VAL A 100 2.41 -15.43 -10.49
C VAL A 100 3.77 -15.77 -9.88
N THR A 101 4.85 -15.30 -10.48
CA THR A 101 6.22 -15.55 -9.99
C THR A 101 6.40 -14.95 -8.60
N ILE A 102 6.07 -13.67 -8.43
CA ILE A 102 6.15 -12.96 -7.15
C ILE A 102 5.24 -13.62 -6.11
N GLY A 103 3.96 -13.80 -6.43
CA GLY A 103 2.98 -14.40 -5.53
C GLY A 103 3.37 -15.80 -5.05
N THR A 104 4.00 -16.61 -5.92
CA THR A 104 4.44 -17.96 -5.58
C THR A 104 5.45 -17.95 -4.42
N TYR A 105 6.54 -17.21 -4.52
CA TYR A 105 7.53 -17.21 -3.44
C TYR A 105 7.08 -16.43 -2.21
N LEU A 106 6.29 -15.34 -2.38
CA LEU A 106 5.72 -14.63 -1.25
C LEU A 106 4.79 -15.52 -0.43
N LYS A 107 3.91 -16.28 -1.09
CA LYS A 107 3.03 -17.25 -0.42
C LYS A 107 3.81 -18.34 0.31
N GLN A 108 4.86 -18.87 -0.30
CA GLN A 108 5.72 -19.89 0.31
C GLN A 108 6.43 -19.39 1.57
N LEU A 109 6.81 -18.11 1.61
CA LEU A 109 7.42 -17.47 2.77
C LEU A 109 6.40 -17.15 3.88
N GLY A 110 5.11 -17.05 3.54
CA GLY A 110 4.04 -16.73 4.49
C GLY A 110 3.51 -15.29 4.40
N PHE A 111 3.95 -14.50 3.40
CA PHE A 111 3.32 -13.22 3.09
C PHE A 111 1.93 -13.42 2.50
N ASN A 112 1.04 -12.47 2.75
CA ASN A 112 -0.33 -12.49 2.22
C ASN A 112 -0.76 -11.18 1.57
N VAL A 113 0.06 -10.12 1.66
CA VAL A 113 -0.15 -8.85 0.97
C VAL A 113 1.16 -8.41 0.32
N ASP A 114 1.09 -8.00 -0.93
CA ASP A 114 2.17 -7.30 -1.65
C ASP A 114 1.72 -5.87 -1.96
N TYR A 115 2.54 -4.88 -1.60
CA TYR A 115 2.30 -3.50 -2.01
C TYR A 115 2.80 -3.27 -3.44
N ALA A 116 2.20 -4.01 -4.35
CA ALA A 116 2.32 -3.98 -5.80
C ALA A 116 0.95 -4.35 -6.42
N PRO A 117 0.67 -3.95 -7.65
CA PRO A 117 1.50 -3.25 -8.62
C PRO A 117 1.53 -1.72 -8.46
N VAL A 118 2.56 -1.12 -9.10
CA VAL A 118 2.62 0.33 -9.30
C VAL A 118 1.71 0.73 -10.46
N ALA A 119 0.65 1.48 -10.14
CA ALA A 119 -0.37 1.94 -11.10
C ALA A 119 -0.10 3.36 -11.63
N ASP A 120 1.05 3.93 -11.28
CA ASP A 120 1.44 5.28 -11.70
C ASP A 120 1.73 5.33 -13.19
N VAL A 121 1.02 6.19 -13.93
CA VAL A 121 1.28 6.46 -15.35
C VAL A 121 2.44 7.45 -15.46
N LEU A 122 3.57 7.06 -16.04
CA LEU A 122 4.79 7.86 -16.12
C LEU A 122 4.64 9.00 -17.16
N THR A 123 3.83 10.01 -16.84
CA THR A 123 3.59 11.17 -17.71
C THR A 123 4.74 12.17 -17.69
N ASN A 124 5.58 12.14 -16.65
CA ASN A 124 6.81 12.92 -16.57
C ASN A 124 8.04 12.00 -16.68
N PRO A 125 8.75 11.99 -17.82
CA PRO A 125 9.93 11.13 -17.98
C PRO A 125 11.11 11.53 -17.08
N GLY A 126 11.07 12.71 -16.46
CA GLY A 126 12.05 13.17 -15.47
C GLY A 126 11.77 12.65 -14.04
N ASN A 127 10.68 11.92 -13.83
CA ASN A 127 10.36 11.33 -12.54
C ASN A 127 11.19 10.05 -12.29
N THR A 128 12.28 10.19 -11.54
CA THR A 128 13.19 9.10 -11.21
C THR A 128 12.70 8.25 -10.04
N ALA A 129 11.76 8.75 -9.22
CA ALA A 129 11.20 8.02 -8.09
C ALA A 129 10.31 6.86 -8.53
N ILE A 130 9.54 7.08 -9.61
CA ILE A 130 8.73 6.05 -10.25
C ILE A 130 9.53 5.36 -11.36
N GLY A 131 10.00 6.11 -12.37
CA GLY A 131 10.90 5.60 -13.39
C GLY A 131 10.55 4.22 -13.92
N THR A 132 11.46 3.27 -13.78
CA THR A 132 11.34 1.89 -14.25
C THR A 132 10.33 1.02 -13.46
N ARG A 133 9.79 1.53 -12.36
CA ARG A 133 8.73 0.87 -11.59
C ARG A 133 7.36 0.92 -12.29
N SER A 134 7.12 1.93 -13.12
CA SER A 134 5.89 2.06 -13.92
C SER A 134 5.93 1.17 -15.15
N PHE A 135 4.77 0.66 -15.57
CA PHE A 135 4.59 -0.03 -16.85
C PHE A 135 4.70 0.91 -18.07
N GLY A 136 4.71 2.23 -17.87
CA GLY A 136 4.90 3.20 -18.95
C GLY A 136 4.06 4.46 -18.84
N SER A 137 3.95 5.16 -19.97
CA SER A 137 3.28 6.47 -20.06
C SER A 137 1.88 6.42 -20.71
N ASP A 138 1.46 5.28 -21.24
CA ASP A 138 0.12 5.07 -21.78
C ASP A 138 -0.80 4.51 -20.68
N ALA A 139 -1.83 5.28 -20.30
CA ALA A 139 -2.71 4.94 -19.21
C ALA A 139 -3.48 3.62 -19.42
N SER A 140 -3.82 3.30 -20.67
CA SER A 140 -4.53 2.06 -21.01
C SER A 140 -3.61 0.85 -20.89
N VAL A 141 -2.37 0.97 -21.34
CA VAL A 141 -1.34 -0.08 -21.18
C VAL A 141 -1.07 -0.32 -19.71
N VAL A 142 -0.85 0.74 -18.92
CA VAL A 142 -0.64 0.61 -17.47
C VAL A 142 -1.83 -0.07 -16.80
N ALA A 143 -3.06 0.30 -17.15
CA ALA A 143 -4.27 -0.30 -16.59
C ALA A 143 -4.39 -1.79 -16.89
N ASP A 144 -4.08 -2.22 -18.12
CA ASP A 144 -4.12 -3.62 -18.49
C ASP A 144 -3.03 -4.44 -17.78
N MET A 145 -1.79 -3.91 -17.71
CA MET A 145 -0.67 -4.56 -17.03
C MET A 145 -0.93 -4.71 -15.52
N VAL A 146 -1.37 -3.62 -14.87
CA VAL A 146 -1.75 -3.61 -13.45
C VAL A 146 -2.83 -4.66 -13.14
N THR A 147 -3.87 -4.74 -13.98
CA THR A 147 -4.93 -5.73 -13.81
C THR A 147 -4.38 -7.15 -13.90
N LYS A 148 -3.49 -7.41 -14.85
CA LYS A 148 -2.92 -8.74 -15.07
C LYS A 148 -1.94 -9.15 -13.97
N GLU A 149 -1.13 -8.23 -13.46
CA GLU A 149 -0.26 -8.52 -12.31
C GLU A 149 -1.10 -8.83 -11.05
N LEU A 150 -2.17 -8.08 -10.78
CA LEU A 150 -3.12 -8.36 -9.69
C LEU A 150 -3.75 -9.75 -9.82
N GLU A 151 -4.19 -10.13 -11.03
CA GLU A 151 -4.70 -11.48 -11.30
C GLU A 151 -3.64 -12.55 -11.00
N GLY A 152 -2.39 -12.31 -11.39
CA GLY A 152 -1.26 -13.21 -11.12
C GLY A 152 -1.01 -13.40 -9.62
N LEU A 153 -0.88 -12.31 -8.86
CA LEU A 153 -0.72 -12.33 -7.39
C LEU A 153 -1.90 -13.06 -6.72
N SER A 154 -3.13 -12.69 -7.08
CA SER A 154 -4.35 -13.28 -6.52
C SER A 154 -4.45 -14.78 -6.80
N SER A 155 -4.00 -15.26 -7.97
CA SER A 155 -3.98 -16.68 -8.32
C SER A 155 -3.12 -17.52 -7.38
N GLN A 156 -2.15 -16.88 -6.69
CA GLN A 156 -1.28 -17.49 -5.70
C GLN A 156 -1.77 -17.27 -4.25
N GLY A 157 -2.90 -16.57 -4.06
CA GLY A 157 -3.45 -16.27 -2.74
C GLY A 157 -2.69 -15.15 -2.01
N VAL A 158 -2.12 -14.20 -2.76
CA VAL A 158 -1.52 -12.97 -2.25
C VAL A 158 -2.36 -11.79 -2.74
N PHE A 159 -2.75 -10.91 -1.82
CA PHE A 159 -3.47 -9.68 -2.17
C PHE A 159 -2.49 -8.62 -2.67
N GLY A 160 -2.74 -8.08 -3.85
CA GLY A 160 -2.02 -6.92 -4.35
C GLY A 160 -2.65 -5.61 -3.87
N ALA A 161 -1.82 -4.57 -3.75
CA ALA A 161 -2.23 -3.21 -3.44
C ALA A 161 -1.79 -2.26 -4.54
N VAL A 162 -2.75 -1.68 -5.27
CA VAL A 162 -2.41 -0.69 -6.32
C VAL A 162 -1.97 0.63 -5.71
N LYS A 163 -0.88 1.21 -6.24
CA LYS A 163 -0.23 2.41 -5.70
C LYS A 163 0.37 3.29 -6.80
N HIS A 164 0.52 4.58 -6.57
CA HIS A 164 0.21 5.40 -5.39
C HIS A 164 -0.94 6.37 -5.76
N PHE A 165 -2.15 6.08 -5.34
CA PHE A 165 -3.32 6.91 -5.65
C PHE A 165 -3.09 8.37 -5.17
N PRO A 166 -3.43 9.40 -5.97
CA PRO A 166 -4.12 9.39 -7.26
C PRO A 166 -3.21 9.24 -8.49
N GLY A 167 -1.95 8.92 -8.34
CA GLY A 167 -0.95 8.77 -9.39
C GLY A 167 0.26 9.68 -9.18
N GLN A 168 1.44 9.08 -9.03
CA GLN A 168 2.70 9.78 -8.77
C GLN A 168 3.56 9.94 -10.02
N GLY A 169 3.14 9.39 -11.18
CA GLY A 169 3.98 9.37 -12.38
C GLY A 169 4.20 10.73 -13.04
N GLY A 170 3.35 11.72 -12.73
CA GLY A 170 3.42 13.08 -13.29
C GLY A 170 4.25 14.08 -12.49
N VAL A 171 4.65 13.76 -11.24
CA VAL A 171 5.38 14.68 -10.37
C VAL A 171 6.87 14.75 -10.71
N SER A 172 7.55 15.83 -10.31
CA SER A 172 8.98 16.06 -10.61
C SER A 172 9.92 15.70 -9.45
N ARG A 173 9.38 15.33 -8.28
CA ARG A 173 10.16 15.05 -7.06
C ARG A 173 9.67 13.78 -6.38
N ASP A 174 10.54 13.22 -5.53
CA ASP A 174 10.18 12.12 -4.64
C ASP A 174 9.45 12.63 -3.39
N SER A 175 8.33 12.02 -3.03
CA SER A 175 7.57 12.33 -1.81
C SER A 175 8.29 11.92 -0.53
N HIS A 176 9.35 11.10 -0.61
CA HIS A 176 10.24 10.83 0.52
C HIS A 176 11.00 12.07 0.98
N ASP A 177 11.35 12.96 0.04
CA ASP A 177 12.16 14.15 0.31
C ASP A 177 11.32 15.38 0.74
N GLY A 178 9.99 15.30 0.68
CA GLY A 178 9.09 16.38 1.07
C GLY A 178 7.80 16.45 0.25
N ALA A 179 7.06 17.53 0.40
CA ALA A 179 5.80 17.74 -0.29
C ALA A 179 5.98 17.77 -1.81
N VAL A 180 5.12 17.03 -2.51
CA VAL A 180 5.05 17.00 -3.98
C VAL A 180 3.65 17.37 -4.45
N THR A 181 3.58 18.05 -5.59
CA THR A 181 2.32 18.57 -6.14
C THR A 181 2.12 18.08 -7.56
N LEU A 182 0.92 17.61 -7.85
CA LEU A 182 0.43 17.33 -9.18
C LEU A 182 -0.61 18.40 -9.55
N ASP A 183 -0.22 19.31 -10.42
CA ASP A 183 -1.05 20.46 -10.83
C ASP A 183 -1.97 20.06 -12.01
N LYS A 184 -3.00 19.28 -11.69
CA LYS A 184 -4.02 18.79 -12.64
C LYS A 184 -5.41 18.94 -12.06
N SER A 185 -6.39 19.21 -12.93
CA SER A 185 -7.81 19.14 -12.61
C SER A 185 -8.27 17.69 -12.46
N LEU A 186 -9.42 17.48 -11.82
CA LEU A 186 -10.01 16.15 -11.70
C LEU A 186 -10.30 15.51 -13.07
N GLU A 187 -10.75 16.32 -14.05
CA GLU A 187 -11.01 15.85 -15.41
C GLU A 187 -9.73 15.32 -16.08
N GLU A 188 -8.60 16.02 -15.92
CA GLU A 188 -7.30 15.56 -16.44
C GLU A 188 -6.82 14.29 -15.74
N LEU A 189 -6.99 14.18 -14.41
CA LEU A 189 -6.67 12.98 -13.67
C LEU A 189 -7.49 11.77 -14.15
N MET A 190 -8.79 11.95 -14.37
CA MET A 190 -9.69 10.91 -14.87
C MET A 190 -9.32 10.39 -16.26
N GLN A 191 -8.66 11.23 -17.08
CA GLN A 191 -8.22 10.85 -18.41
C GLN A 191 -6.86 10.12 -18.44
N THR A 192 -6.10 10.18 -17.35
CA THR A 192 -4.73 9.65 -17.33
C THR A 192 -4.41 8.91 -16.03
N GLU A 193 -4.14 9.63 -14.94
CA GLU A 193 -3.63 9.05 -13.69
C GLU A 193 -4.61 8.08 -13.04
N LEU A 194 -5.90 8.37 -13.10
CA LEU A 194 -6.93 7.55 -12.45
C LEU A 194 -7.41 6.35 -13.29
N VAL A 195 -7.04 6.27 -14.56
CA VAL A 195 -7.46 5.16 -15.45
C VAL A 195 -7.04 3.79 -14.90
N PRO A 196 -5.76 3.55 -14.47
CA PRO A 196 -5.37 2.27 -13.91
C PRO A 196 -6.07 1.95 -12.58
N PHE A 197 -6.31 2.97 -11.74
CA PHE A 197 -7.02 2.78 -10.47
C PHE A 197 -8.49 2.44 -10.69
N GLN A 198 -9.17 3.13 -11.61
CA GLN A 198 -10.54 2.79 -11.97
C GLN A 198 -10.65 1.35 -12.46
N LYS A 199 -9.74 0.93 -13.35
CA LYS A 199 -9.71 -0.44 -13.85
C LYS A 199 -9.48 -1.47 -12.75
N ALA A 200 -8.56 -1.19 -11.81
CA ALA A 200 -8.31 -2.06 -10.67
C ALA A 200 -9.55 -2.16 -9.73
N VAL A 201 -10.24 -1.05 -9.49
CA VAL A 201 -11.50 -1.01 -8.72
C VAL A 201 -12.59 -1.85 -9.39
N GLU A 202 -12.79 -1.70 -10.70
CA GLU A 202 -13.74 -2.49 -11.49
C GLU A 202 -13.45 -4.00 -11.43
N ASN A 203 -12.18 -4.38 -11.25
CA ASN A 203 -11.74 -5.77 -11.09
C ASN A 203 -11.67 -6.23 -9.62
N GLY A 204 -12.16 -5.43 -8.68
CA GLY A 204 -12.34 -5.84 -7.29
C GLY A 204 -11.04 -5.90 -6.47
N VAL A 205 -10.06 -5.03 -6.76
CA VAL A 205 -8.82 -4.96 -5.97
C VAL A 205 -9.11 -4.77 -4.48
N SER A 206 -8.41 -5.53 -3.63
CA SER A 206 -8.63 -5.52 -2.18
C SER A 206 -8.01 -4.32 -1.48
N PHE A 207 -6.88 -3.80 -1.98
CA PHE A 207 -6.16 -2.67 -1.39
C PHE A 207 -5.85 -1.59 -2.42
N VAL A 208 -6.09 -0.33 -2.01
CA VAL A 208 -5.58 0.86 -2.71
C VAL A 208 -4.70 1.64 -1.74
N MET A 209 -3.45 1.86 -2.10
CA MET A 209 -2.53 2.69 -1.33
C MET A 209 -2.59 4.12 -1.82
N VAL A 210 -2.87 5.05 -0.90
CA VAL A 210 -2.96 6.49 -1.17
C VAL A 210 -1.64 7.16 -0.85
N GLY A 211 -1.03 7.76 -1.87
CA GLY A 211 0.24 8.49 -1.74
C GLY A 211 0.08 9.87 -1.09
N HIS A 212 1.22 10.49 -0.82
CA HIS A 212 1.29 11.81 -0.16
C HIS A 212 1.44 12.95 -1.17
N ILE A 213 0.70 12.87 -2.28
CA ILE A 213 0.72 13.85 -3.36
C ILE A 213 -0.38 14.87 -3.11
N SER A 214 -0.05 16.17 -3.20
CA SER A 214 -1.02 17.25 -3.17
C SER A 214 -1.59 17.50 -4.57
N VAL A 215 -2.91 17.66 -4.67
CA VAL A 215 -3.61 17.94 -5.92
C VAL A 215 -4.47 19.21 -5.73
N PRO A 216 -3.86 20.40 -5.70
CA PRO A 216 -4.52 21.63 -5.27
C PRO A 216 -5.68 22.05 -6.16
N GLN A 217 -5.69 21.73 -7.45
CA GLN A 217 -6.84 22.00 -8.31
C GLN A 217 -8.09 21.17 -7.97
N VAL A 218 -7.92 20.03 -7.29
CA VAL A 218 -9.04 19.17 -6.84
C VAL A 218 -9.42 19.44 -5.40
N VAL A 219 -8.40 19.56 -4.54
CA VAL A 219 -8.58 19.68 -3.07
C VAL A 219 -8.85 21.13 -2.65
N GLY A 220 -8.30 22.11 -3.37
CA GLY A 220 -8.38 23.54 -3.06
C GLY A 220 -7.22 24.06 -2.21
N ASP A 221 -6.37 23.18 -1.71
CA ASP A 221 -5.15 23.50 -0.95
C ASP A 221 -4.08 22.41 -1.18
N ASN A 222 -2.97 22.47 -0.42
CA ASN A 222 -1.85 21.53 -0.55
C ASN A 222 -1.95 20.33 0.43
N THR A 223 -3.13 20.00 0.95
CA THR A 223 -3.31 18.81 1.77
C THR A 223 -2.96 17.55 0.95
N PRO A 224 -2.07 16.68 1.45
CA PRO A 224 -1.74 15.42 0.77
C PRO A 224 -2.98 14.54 0.54
N ALA A 225 -3.05 13.84 -0.59
CA ALA A 225 -4.18 12.98 -0.94
C ALA A 225 -4.55 11.99 0.16
N SER A 226 -3.56 11.41 0.85
CA SER A 226 -3.76 10.48 1.99
C SER A 226 -4.45 11.10 3.21
N LEU A 227 -4.47 12.43 3.30
CA LEU A 227 -5.12 13.19 4.39
C LEU A 227 -6.35 13.96 3.91
N SER A 228 -6.73 13.83 2.64
CA SER A 228 -7.78 14.62 2.00
C SER A 228 -9.07 13.82 1.84
N GLN A 229 -10.13 14.27 2.51
CA GLN A 229 -11.48 13.71 2.32
C GLN A 229 -11.94 13.81 0.85
N MET A 230 -11.59 14.90 0.17
CA MET A 230 -11.91 15.05 -1.25
C MET A 230 -11.30 13.92 -2.07
N MET A 231 -10.03 13.55 -1.84
CA MET A 231 -9.37 12.51 -2.61
C MET A 231 -9.81 11.10 -2.20
N VAL A 232 -9.90 10.81 -0.90
CA VAL A 232 -10.20 9.46 -0.42
C VAL A 232 -11.69 9.17 -0.47
N SER A 233 -12.54 10.01 0.16
CA SER A 233 -13.99 9.74 0.22
C SER A 233 -14.67 10.09 -1.08
N ASN A 234 -14.50 11.32 -1.61
CA ASN A 234 -15.28 11.75 -2.75
C ASN A 234 -14.78 11.16 -4.08
N VAL A 235 -13.44 11.20 -4.33
CA VAL A 235 -12.92 10.68 -5.60
C VAL A 235 -12.81 9.15 -5.57
N LEU A 236 -12.04 8.56 -4.62
CA LEU A 236 -11.77 7.12 -4.64
C LEU A 236 -13.02 6.30 -4.28
N ARG A 237 -13.71 6.63 -3.17
CA ARG A 237 -14.85 5.82 -2.74
C ARG A 237 -16.13 6.12 -3.51
N GLU A 238 -16.51 7.40 -3.65
CA GLU A 238 -17.80 7.74 -4.27
C GLU A 238 -17.71 7.72 -5.80
N GLN A 239 -16.73 8.43 -6.39
CA GLN A 239 -16.69 8.57 -7.84
C GLN A 239 -16.16 7.33 -8.55
N LEU A 240 -15.06 6.69 -8.05
CA LEU A 240 -14.55 5.44 -8.60
C LEU A 240 -15.26 4.20 -8.02
N GLY A 241 -16.10 4.34 -7.00
CA GLY A 241 -16.92 3.25 -6.43
C GLY A 241 -16.14 2.26 -5.57
N TYR A 242 -14.97 2.63 -5.03
CA TYR A 242 -14.10 1.70 -4.31
C TYR A 242 -14.66 1.30 -2.93
N GLN A 243 -14.77 -0.01 -2.69
CA GLN A 243 -15.32 -0.58 -1.45
C GLN A 243 -14.29 -1.40 -0.64
N GLY A 244 -13.08 -1.55 -1.14
CA GLY A 244 -12.01 -2.28 -0.45
C GLY A 244 -11.28 -1.44 0.60
N ILE A 245 -10.14 -1.94 1.06
CA ILE A 245 -9.31 -1.29 2.07
C ILE A 245 -8.49 -0.16 1.44
N VAL A 246 -8.63 1.04 1.99
CA VAL A 246 -7.74 2.17 1.72
C VAL A 246 -6.64 2.20 2.77
N ILE A 247 -5.39 2.09 2.33
CA ILE A 247 -4.21 2.20 3.17
C ILE A 247 -3.39 3.44 2.76
N THR A 248 -2.77 4.14 3.71
CA THR A 248 -1.82 5.21 3.37
C THR A 248 -0.53 4.64 2.84
N ASP A 249 0.21 5.41 2.07
CA ASP A 249 1.65 5.23 1.96
C ASP A 249 2.33 5.47 3.33
N ALA A 250 3.62 5.20 3.45
CA ALA A 250 4.34 5.25 4.72
C ALA A 250 4.30 6.66 5.36
N MET A 251 3.62 6.79 6.50
CA MET A 251 3.39 8.08 7.16
C MET A 251 4.63 8.69 7.81
N ASN A 252 5.76 7.97 7.83
CA ASN A 252 7.06 8.50 8.26
C ASN A 252 7.83 9.21 7.14
N MET A 253 7.26 9.33 5.95
CA MET A 253 7.85 10.05 4.81
C MET A 253 7.85 11.56 5.03
N GLY A 254 8.85 12.25 4.46
CA GLY A 254 9.06 13.70 4.61
C GLY A 254 7.87 14.56 4.18
N ALA A 255 7.06 14.09 3.22
CA ALA A 255 5.83 14.77 2.80
C ALA A 255 4.79 14.92 3.93
N ILE A 256 4.81 14.04 4.92
CA ILE A 256 3.92 14.09 6.10
C ILE A 256 4.65 14.70 7.30
N THR A 257 5.81 14.14 7.66
CA THR A 257 6.52 14.50 8.91
C THR A 257 7.06 15.91 8.92
N GLY A 258 7.20 16.53 7.76
CA GLY A 258 7.58 17.93 7.63
C GLY A 258 6.50 18.92 8.07
N THR A 259 5.25 18.49 8.22
CA THR A 259 4.11 19.36 8.50
C THR A 259 3.24 18.88 9.66
N TYR A 260 3.04 17.56 9.80
CA TYR A 260 2.09 16.98 10.75
C TYR A 260 2.80 16.12 11.80
N THR A 261 2.29 16.14 13.02
CA THR A 261 2.65 15.16 14.05
C THR A 261 1.97 13.81 13.79
N ALA A 262 2.44 12.73 14.39
CA ALA A 262 1.94 11.38 14.09
C ALA A 262 0.45 11.21 14.44
N ASP A 263 -0.01 11.82 15.54
CA ASP A 263 -1.42 11.85 15.94
C ASP A 263 -2.29 12.69 14.98
N GLN A 264 -1.83 13.89 14.61
CA GLN A 264 -2.53 14.75 13.65
C GLN A 264 -2.72 14.03 12.30
N ALA A 265 -1.64 13.48 11.76
CA ALA A 265 -1.68 12.77 10.48
C ALA A 265 -2.60 11.54 10.55
N ALA A 266 -2.56 10.77 11.64
CA ALA A 266 -3.41 9.60 11.82
C ALA A 266 -4.90 9.98 11.88
N VAL A 267 -5.27 10.98 12.67
CA VAL A 267 -6.65 11.45 12.80
C VAL A 267 -7.17 12.02 11.47
N MET A 268 -6.36 12.82 10.78
CA MET A 268 -6.73 13.36 9.46
C MET A 268 -6.95 12.25 8.43
N ALA A 269 -6.08 11.24 8.39
CA ALA A 269 -6.22 10.11 7.45
C ALA A 269 -7.52 9.33 7.68
N VAL A 270 -7.85 9.00 8.94
CA VAL A 270 -9.10 8.29 9.27
C VAL A 270 -10.32 9.14 8.91
N ASN A 271 -10.31 10.43 9.21
CA ASN A 271 -11.39 11.35 8.84
C ASN A 271 -11.51 11.55 7.32
N ALA A 272 -10.40 11.42 6.59
CA ALA A 272 -10.40 11.44 5.13
C ALA A 272 -11.07 10.19 4.51
N GLY A 273 -11.21 9.09 5.25
CA GLY A 273 -11.81 7.83 4.78
C GLY A 273 -10.82 6.67 4.63
N VAL A 274 -9.57 6.82 5.10
CA VAL A 274 -8.55 5.77 5.14
C VAL A 274 -8.91 4.73 6.21
N ASP A 275 -8.66 3.44 5.92
CA ASP A 275 -8.95 2.33 6.83
C ASP A 275 -7.69 1.86 7.59
N MET A 276 -6.53 1.95 6.97
CA MET A 276 -5.26 1.51 7.57
C MET A 276 -4.18 2.57 7.40
N ILE A 277 -3.42 2.79 8.46
CA ILE A 277 -2.30 3.73 8.49
C ILE A 277 -1.01 2.93 8.46
N LEU A 278 -0.19 3.14 7.43
CA LEU A 278 1.08 2.44 7.26
C LEU A 278 2.21 3.25 7.91
N MET A 279 3.03 2.60 8.74
CA MET A 279 4.29 3.12 9.27
C MET A 279 4.20 4.56 9.81
N PRO A 280 3.32 4.87 10.78
CA PRO A 280 3.33 6.20 11.39
C PRO A 280 4.73 6.50 11.97
N GLN A 281 5.13 7.78 11.95
CA GLN A 281 6.44 8.20 12.46
C GLN A 281 6.68 7.77 13.92
N ASP A 282 5.64 7.88 14.74
CA ASP A 282 5.59 7.35 16.09
C ASP A 282 4.27 6.60 16.28
N TYR A 283 4.38 5.28 16.43
CA TYR A 283 3.22 4.39 16.53
C TYR A 283 2.38 4.69 17.79
N GLU A 284 3.05 4.93 18.92
CA GLU A 284 2.37 5.14 20.19
C GLU A 284 1.59 6.47 20.19
N THR A 285 2.20 7.52 19.67
CA THR A 285 1.56 8.83 19.50
C THR A 285 0.37 8.74 18.55
N ALA A 286 0.51 8.08 17.39
CA ALA A 286 -0.59 7.89 16.44
C ALA A 286 -1.75 7.10 17.05
N TYR A 287 -1.46 5.98 17.72
CA TYR A 287 -2.47 5.15 18.37
C TYR A 287 -3.25 5.92 19.45
N ASN A 288 -2.54 6.61 20.35
CA ASN A 288 -3.16 7.39 21.41
C ASN A 288 -3.96 8.57 20.83
N GLY A 289 -3.49 9.20 19.76
CA GLY A 289 -4.21 10.27 19.06
C GLY A 289 -5.55 9.79 18.48
N LEU A 290 -5.56 8.62 17.84
CA LEU A 290 -6.80 8.00 17.33
C LEU A 290 -7.75 7.65 18.48
N LEU A 291 -7.26 7.03 19.55
CA LEU A 291 -8.07 6.68 20.71
C LEU A 291 -8.70 7.91 21.34
N GLN A 292 -7.93 8.99 21.51
CA GLN A 292 -8.44 10.26 22.04
C GLN A 292 -9.49 10.88 21.11
N ALA A 293 -9.26 10.85 19.79
CA ALA A 293 -10.18 11.38 18.79
C ALA A 293 -11.55 10.65 18.77
N VAL A 294 -11.55 9.34 19.06
CA VAL A 294 -12.79 8.59 19.25
C VAL A 294 -13.48 8.97 20.56
N GLN A 295 -12.71 9.10 21.66
CA GLN A 295 -13.26 9.45 22.98
C GLN A 295 -13.90 10.85 23.02
N ASP A 296 -13.36 11.82 22.30
CA ASP A 296 -13.88 13.18 22.23
C ASP A 296 -14.88 13.43 21.08
N GLY A 297 -15.13 12.41 20.26
CA GLY A 297 -16.08 12.45 19.15
C GLY A 297 -15.55 13.12 17.87
N THR A 298 -14.25 13.41 17.78
CA THR A 298 -13.61 13.89 16.53
C THR A 298 -13.65 12.84 15.44
N ILE A 299 -13.56 11.55 15.82
CA ILE A 299 -13.83 10.38 14.97
C ILE A 299 -15.02 9.64 15.58
N THR A 300 -16.06 9.33 14.80
CA THR A 300 -17.20 8.58 15.30
C THR A 300 -16.88 7.08 15.40
N GLU A 301 -17.55 6.36 16.30
CA GLU A 301 -17.44 4.89 16.38
C GLU A 301 -17.85 4.24 15.08
N GLU A 302 -18.92 4.73 14.43
CA GLU A 302 -19.38 4.23 13.13
C GLU A 302 -18.29 4.32 12.06
N ARG A 303 -17.48 5.41 12.07
CA ARG A 303 -16.34 5.54 11.13
C ARG A 303 -15.28 4.47 11.36
N ILE A 304 -15.03 4.11 12.61
CA ILE A 304 -14.10 3.02 12.96
C ILE A 304 -14.71 1.67 12.54
N ASP A 305 -15.97 1.43 12.83
CA ASP A 305 -16.69 0.20 12.49
C ASP A 305 -16.67 -0.06 10.97
N GLU A 306 -16.88 0.96 10.14
CA GLU A 306 -16.75 0.86 8.69
C GLU A 306 -15.38 0.37 8.24
N SER A 307 -14.30 0.87 8.84
CA SER A 307 -12.94 0.42 8.53
C SER A 307 -12.70 -1.01 9.00
N VAL A 308 -13.12 -1.33 10.21
CA VAL A 308 -12.99 -2.67 10.79
C VAL A 308 -13.77 -3.69 9.95
N GLU A 309 -14.97 -3.36 9.49
CA GLU A 309 -15.76 -4.24 8.63
C GLU A 309 -15.01 -4.57 7.32
N ARG A 310 -14.45 -3.57 6.63
CA ARG A 310 -13.65 -3.79 5.41
C ARG A 310 -12.42 -4.67 5.69
N ILE A 311 -11.70 -4.39 6.76
CA ILE A 311 -10.52 -5.14 7.19
C ILE A 311 -10.87 -6.60 7.49
N VAL A 312 -11.92 -6.83 8.30
CA VAL A 312 -12.36 -8.17 8.68
C VAL A 312 -12.84 -8.95 7.47
N LYS A 313 -13.59 -8.31 6.56
CA LYS A 313 -14.07 -8.93 5.31
C LYS A 313 -12.92 -9.48 4.47
N VAL A 314 -11.81 -8.73 4.33
CA VAL A 314 -10.63 -9.22 3.59
C VAL A 314 -9.88 -10.30 4.38
N LYS A 315 -9.74 -10.15 5.70
CA LYS A 315 -9.10 -11.17 6.55
C LYS A 315 -9.82 -12.53 6.52
N LEU A 316 -11.13 -12.54 6.44
CA LEU A 316 -11.92 -13.77 6.33
C LEU A 316 -11.69 -14.51 4.99
N GLN A 317 -11.23 -13.84 3.95
CA GLN A 317 -10.85 -14.48 2.68
C GLN A 317 -9.50 -15.21 2.77
N MET A 318 -8.71 -14.97 3.83
CA MET A 318 -7.41 -15.63 4.06
C MET A 318 -7.53 -16.95 4.84
N GLN A 319 -8.71 -17.26 5.38
CA GLN A 319 -9.02 -18.48 6.11
C GLN A 319 -9.48 -19.59 5.15
#